data_18b1d6c90e65fef7d7a4e81991cb108d
#
_entry.id   18b1d6c90e65fef7d7a4e81991cb108d
#
_cell.length_a   1.000
_cell.length_b   1.000
_cell.length_c   1.000
_cell.angle_alpha   90.00
_cell.angle_beta   90.00
_cell.angle_gamma   90.00
#
_symmetry.space_group_name_H-M   'P 1'
#
loop_
_entity.id
_entity.type
_entity.pdbx_description
1 polymer ?
#
loop_
_entity_poly.entity_id
_entity_poly.type
_entity_poly.pdbx_seq_one_letter_code
_entity_poly.pdbx_strand_id
1 'polypeptide(L)'
;DIAKVTRAPVFHVNGDDVEALIYTVKLAMEYRQRYHNDVFIDILSYRKYGHNEGDEPRFTQPLLYKLIEQHPNPRDIYAEKLIKNKVLSESEVQKRIQDFDDYLDSKLTESKKDDKLNITNFLVEEYKAFLNPRKSDLFQKVNTAVPTSTLKEVAAFMLDMPKDKKFYRKALKIIDDRKQMVEENHLDWAMCELLAYASLVKEGHPVRLSGQDAQRGTFAHRHAAFVEEDTGKKYFPLNTLKEGLPHIHVFNSPLSEYGVLGFEYGYAMAMPNVLTIWEAQFGDFSNVAQVIIDQYITSALEKWGLNNGLVMYLPHGYEGQGPEHSSARIERFIAQATGNNIQLMNLTTPANLFHALRRQMLWDYRLPLIIFTPKSLLRHPQVISTFEELSEGTFQETIDDANAVPEQIKTIVFTTGKIYYHLNDIKVKEQRDDLAIIRVEQLYPFPIHQVEGYMKKYTKATRFIWAQDEPENMGAWPYISRHYSHLNLEPIARSESASPAGGLMEQHNRRLNKIVDRIFKNN
;
A
#
# COMPACT_ATOMS: atom_id res chain seq x y z
N ASP A 1 31.80 -3.12 -6.67
CA ASP A 1 31.43 -1.91 -7.44
C ASP A 1 30.30 -1.10 -6.80
N ILE A 2 29.30 -1.75 -6.16
CA ILE A 2 28.19 -1.03 -5.50
C ILE A 2 28.70 -0.08 -4.41
N ALA A 3 29.63 -0.52 -3.56
CA ALA A 3 30.20 0.31 -2.51
C ALA A 3 30.92 1.56 -3.05
N LYS A 4 31.50 1.48 -4.26
CA LYS A 4 32.11 2.65 -4.93
C LYS A 4 31.08 3.70 -5.30
N VAL A 5 29.90 3.28 -5.72
CA VAL A 5 28.77 4.18 -6.06
C VAL A 5 28.26 4.89 -4.79
N THR A 6 28.11 4.16 -3.70
CA THR A 6 27.65 4.69 -2.41
C THR A 6 28.76 5.39 -1.61
N ARG A 7 30.03 5.32 -2.07
CA ARG A 7 31.20 5.83 -1.36
C ARG A 7 31.37 5.27 0.05
N ALA A 8 30.89 4.03 0.25
CA ALA A 8 31.00 3.33 1.52
C ALA A 8 32.32 2.57 1.61
N PRO A 9 32.94 2.44 2.79
CA PRO A 9 34.14 1.60 2.98
C PRO A 9 33.79 0.12 2.74
N VAL A 10 34.78 -0.61 2.24
CA VAL A 10 34.71 -2.05 1.99
C VAL A 10 35.85 -2.73 2.76
N PHE A 11 35.50 -3.68 3.60
CA PHE A 11 36.44 -4.57 4.28
C PHE A 11 36.43 -5.93 3.59
N HIS A 12 37.60 -6.39 3.13
CA HIS A 12 37.77 -7.76 2.63
C HIS A 12 38.40 -8.61 3.74
N VAL A 13 37.75 -9.69 4.10
CA VAL A 13 38.17 -10.58 5.17
C VAL A 13 38.09 -12.04 4.75
N ASN A 14 39.11 -12.84 5.10
CA ASN A 14 39.05 -14.28 4.92
C ASN A 14 38.09 -14.92 5.93
N GLY A 15 37.09 -15.64 5.44
CA GLY A 15 36.10 -16.33 6.27
C GLY A 15 36.68 -17.46 7.13
N ASP A 16 37.87 -17.97 6.81
CA ASP A 16 38.57 -18.96 7.62
C ASP A 16 39.30 -18.36 8.84
N ASP A 17 39.54 -17.04 8.84
CA ASP A 17 40.16 -16.34 9.98
C ASP A 17 39.08 -15.74 10.89
N VAL A 18 38.64 -16.53 11.87
CA VAL A 18 37.58 -16.16 12.82
C VAL A 18 37.91 -14.87 13.59
N GLU A 19 39.18 -14.68 14.00
CA GLU A 19 39.56 -13.49 14.77
C GLU A 19 39.53 -12.24 13.92
N ALA A 20 40.07 -12.32 12.68
CA ALA A 20 40.01 -11.22 11.71
C ALA A 20 38.55 -10.86 11.35
N LEU A 21 37.65 -11.86 11.20
CA LEU A 21 36.26 -11.63 10.93
C LEU A 21 35.58 -10.88 12.09
N ILE A 22 35.77 -11.34 13.34
CA ILE A 22 35.19 -10.66 14.53
C ILE A 22 35.72 -9.22 14.63
N TYR A 23 37.03 -9.02 14.42
CA TYR A 23 37.61 -7.67 14.43
C TYR A 23 37.02 -6.78 13.35
N THR A 24 36.88 -7.30 12.14
CA THR A 24 36.29 -6.57 11.00
C THR A 24 34.86 -6.14 11.28
N VAL A 25 34.02 -7.05 11.86
CA VAL A 25 32.64 -6.73 12.21
C VAL A 25 32.58 -5.64 13.28
N LYS A 26 33.43 -5.72 14.32
CA LYS A 26 33.50 -4.68 15.37
C LYS A 26 33.89 -3.33 14.78
N LEU A 27 34.92 -3.28 13.94
CA LEU A 27 35.35 -2.06 13.28
C LEU A 27 34.28 -1.47 12.36
N ALA A 28 33.59 -2.30 11.59
CA ALA A 28 32.48 -1.90 10.75
C ALA A 28 31.33 -1.28 11.56
N MET A 29 30.99 -1.89 12.70
CA MET A 29 29.95 -1.38 13.59
C MET A 29 30.35 -0.05 14.25
N GLU A 30 31.61 0.08 14.70
CA GLU A 30 32.12 1.33 15.26
C GLU A 30 32.08 2.46 14.20
N TYR A 31 32.51 2.17 12.97
CA TYR A 31 32.44 3.11 11.86
C TYR A 31 30.99 3.55 11.60
N ARG A 32 30.08 2.58 11.47
CA ARG A 32 28.66 2.83 11.21
C ARG A 32 28.02 3.71 12.31
N GLN A 33 28.27 3.40 13.57
CA GLN A 33 27.72 4.16 14.70
C GLN A 33 28.33 5.57 14.81
N ARG A 34 29.62 5.72 14.48
CA ARG A 34 30.30 7.01 14.58
C ARG A 34 29.96 7.98 13.45
N TYR A 35 29.83 7.45 12.22
CA TYR A 35 29.70 8.27 11.02
C TYR A 35 28.30 8.22 10.39
N HIS A 36 27.40 7.37 10.91
CA HIS A 36 26.05 7.18 10.37
C HIS A 36 26.04 6.89 8.87
N ASN A 37 27.01 6.09 8.40
CA ASN A 37 27.18 5.72 7.00
C ASN A 37 27.25 4.20 6.83
N ASP A 38 26.97 3.72 5.62
CA ASP A 38 26.99 2.31 5.30
C ASP A 38 28.41 1.73 5.27
N VAL A 39 28.52 0.42 5.49
CA VAL A 39 29.78 -0.34 5.40
C VAL A 39 29.51 -1.65 4.68
N PHE A 40 30.39 -2.03 3.80
CA PHE A 40 30.36 -3.33 3.15
C PHE A 40 31.45 -4.23 3.77
N ILE A 41 31.06 -5.45 4.10
CA ILE A 41 31.99 -6.51 4.51
C ILE A 41 31.92 -7.61 3.45
N ASP A 42 33.03 -7.82 2.75
CA ASP A 42 33.20 -8.88 1.77
C ASP A 42 33.93 -10.04 2.43
N ILE A 43 33.18 -11.10 2.78
CA ILE A 43 33.71 -12.28 3.42
C ILE A 43 34.05 -13.31 2.35
N LEU A 44 35.32 -13.57 2.15
CA LEU A 44 35.79 -14.63 1.26
C LEU A 44 35.45 -15.98 1.86
N SER A 45 34.55 -16.69 1.21
CA SER A 45 34.05 -17.98 1.64
C SER A 45 33.62 -18.83 0.44
N TYR A 46 33.13 -20.04 0.69
CA TYR A 46 32.66 -20.96 -0.34
C TYR A 46 31.39 -21.69 0.12
N ARG A 47 30.61 -22.20 -0.85
CA ARG A 47 29.48 -23.07 -0.57
C ARG A 47 29.94 -24.52 -0.62
N LYS A 48 29.98 -25.19 0.55
CA LYS A 48 30.50 -26.55 0.66
C LYS A 48 29.66 -27.57 -0.12
N TYR A 49 28.36 -27.44 -0.07
CA TYR A 49 27.41 -28.42 -0.62
C TYR A 49 26.65 -27.93 -1.88
N GLY A 50 27.11 -26.88 -2.53
CA GLY A 50 26.49 -26.33 -3.72
C GLY A 50 25.23 -25.50 -3.44
N HIS A 51 24.31 -25.48 -4.43
CA HIS A 51 23.08 -24.67 -4.35
C HIS A 51 22.11 -25.16 -3.26
N ASN A 52 21.84 -26.47 -3.24
CA ASN A 52 21.03 -27.16 -2.25
C ASN A 52 21.46 -28.64 -2.16
N GLU A 53 20.80 -29.41 -1.30
CA GLU A 53 21.11 -30.81 -1.06
C GLU A 53 20.89 -31.73 -2.26
N GLY A 54 19.99 -31.36 -3.18
CA GLY A 54 19.68 -32.12 -4.40
C GLY A 54 20.50 -31.74 -5.61
N ASP A 55 21.36 -30.70 -5.51
CA ASP A 55 22.17 -30.20 -6.62
C ASP A 55 23.57 -30.83 -6.61
N GLU A 56 24.13 -31.07 -7.81
CA GLU A 56 25.49 -31.54 -8.01
C GLU A 56 26.35 -30.43 -8.64
N PRO A 57 27.04 -29.60 -7.84
CA PRO A 57 27.75 -28.45 -8.34
C PRO A 57 28.93 -28.77 -9.26
N ARG A 58 29.44 -30.03 -9.24
CA ARG A 58 30.54 -30.45 -10.12
C ARG A 58 30.12 -30.52 -11.59
N PHE A 59 28.83 -30.54 -11.91
CA PHE A 59 28.38 -30.45 -13.30
C PHE A 59 28.85 -29.16 -13.98
N THR A 60 28.95 -28.08 -13.26
CA THR A 60 29.35 -26.77 -13.79
C THR A 60 30.70 -26.27 -13.29
N GLN A 61 31.13 -26.70 -12.09
CA GLN A 61 32.33 -26.21 -11.41
C GLN A 61 33.21 -27.34 -10.85
N PRO A 62 33.65 -28.33 -11.68
CA PRO A 62 34.35 -29.51 -11.20
C PRO A 62 35.71 -29.20 -10.56
N LEU A 63 36.45 -28.20 -11.07
CA LEU A 63 37.75 -27.81 -10.53
C LEU A 63 37.62 -27.15 -9.16
N LEU A 64 36.64 -26.25 -9.03
CA LEU A 64 36.39 -25.54 -7.78
C LEU A 64 35.98 -26.52 -6.67
N TYR A 65 35.06 -27.39 -6.96
CA TYR A 65 34.57 -28.34 -5.94
C TYR A 65 35.57 -29.44 -5.58
N LYS A 66 36.50 -29.75 -6.46
CA LYS A 66 37.65 -30.59 -6.12
C LYS A 66 38.55 -29.93 -5.06
N LEU A 67 38.71 -28.61 -5.12
CA LEU A 67 39.47 -27.84 -4.10
C LEU A 67 38.68 -27.72 -2.81
N ILE A 68 37.37 -27.43 -2.90
CA ILE A 68 36.50 -27.29 -1.74
C ILE A 68 36.41 -28.59 -0.93
N GLU A 69 36.38 -29.75 -1.60
CA GLU A 69 36.32 -31.06 -0.96
C GLU A 69 37.55 -31.33 -0.08
N GLN A 70 38.71 -30.78 -0.47
CA GLN A 70 39.96 -30.92 0.26
C GLN A 70 40.21 -29.81 1.30
N HIS A 71 39.39 -28.75 1.29
CA HIS A 71 39.58 -27.60 2.17
C HIS A 71 39.01 -27.91 3.57
N PRO A 72 39.81 -27.73 4.66
CA PRO A 72 39.36 -27.95 6.01
C PRO A 72 38.28 -26.91 6.40
N ASN A 73 37.40 -27.27 7.34
CA ASN A 73 36.39 -26.33 7.83
C ASN A 73 37.04 -25.19 8.63
N PRO A 74 36.43 -23.98 8.63
CA PRO A 74 36.93 -22.85 9.45
C PRO A 74 37.07 -23.19 10.93
N ARG A 75 36.20 -24.07 11.48
CA ARG A 75 36.29 -24.58 12.85
C ARG A 75 37.60 -25.31 13.07
N ASP A 76 37.98 -26.20 12.15
CA ASP A 76 39.17 -27.04 12.31
C ASP A 76 40.46 -26.19 12.17
N ILE A 77 40.48 -25.27 11.21
CA ILE A 77 41.55 -24.29 11.05
C ILE A 77 41.77 -23.47 12.33
N TYR A 78 40.66 -23.00 12.92
CA TYR A 78 40.73 -22.19 14.13
C TYR A 78 41.16 -23.02 15.37
N ALA A 79 40.64 -24.26 15.51
CA ALA A 79 41.05 -25.17 16.54
C ALA A 79 42.54 -25.48 16.51
N GLU A 80 43.11 -25.80 15.34
CA GLU A 80 44.53 -26.01 15.16
C GLU A 80 45.37 -24.77 15.54
N LYS A 81 44.91 -23.56 15.17
CA LYS A 81 45.52 -22.30 15.59
C LYS A 81 45.55 -22.13 17.08
N LEU A 82 44.48 -22.43 17.79
CA LEU A 82 44.38 -22.33 19.25
C LEU A 82 45.26 -23.36 19.97
N ILE A 83 45.32 -24.58 19.45
CA ILE A 83 46.21 -25.65 20.00
C ILE A 83 47.66 -25.25 19.80
N LYS A 84 48.05 -24.81 18.57
CA LYS A 84 49.42 -24.38 18.25
C LYS A 84 49.86 -23.24 19.16
N ASN A 85 48.97 -22.30 19.44
CA ASN A 85 49.22 -21.15 20.32
C ASN A 85 49.09 -21.48 21.80
N LYS A 86 48.83 -22.74 22.18
CA LYS A 86 48.66 -23.22 23.57
C LYS A 86 47.55 -22.50 24.35
N VAL A 87 46.51 -22.02 23.62
CA VAL A 87 45.31 -21.42 24.22
C VAL A 87 44.36 -22.51 24.67
N LEU A 88 44.23 -23.58 23.87
CA LEU A 88 43.47 -24.79 24.21
C LEU A 88 44.34 -26.02 24.01
N SER A 89 44.08 -27.05 24.77
CA SER A 89 44.63 -28.39 24.52
C SER A 89 43.75 -29.15 23.53
N GLU A 90 44.30 -30.16 22.89
CA GLU A 90 43.58 -31.04 21.98
C GLU A 90 42.38 -31.72 22.68
N SER A 91 42.57 -32.15 23.94
CA SER A 91 41.52 -32.76 24.76
C SER A 91 40.34 -31.79 25.05
N GLU A 92 40.64 -30.51 25.27
CA GLU A 92 39.58 -29.50 25.48
C GLU A 92 38.80 -29.22 24.17
N VAL A 93 39.47 -29.24 23.02
CA VAL A 93 38.80 -29.11 21.72
C VAL A 93 37.88 -30.30 21.47
N GLN A 94 38.36 -31.52 21.67
CA GLN A 94 37.56 -32.73 21.51
C GLN A 94 36.37 -32.77 22.48
N LYS A 95 36.59 -32.36 23.72
CA LYS A 95 35.49 -32.25 24.68
C LYS A 95 34.40 -31.29 24.21
N ARG A 96 34.75 -30.10 23.70
CA ARG A 96 33.78 -29.12 23.18
C ARG A 96 32.99 -29.66 22.01
N ILE A 97 33.64 -30.41 21.10
CA ILE A 97 32.97 -31.08 19.98
C ILE A 97 31.94 -32.09 20.52
N GLN A 98 32.37 -32.96 21.47
CA GLN A 98 31.48 -33.98 22.05
C GLN A 98 30.31 -33.34 22.81
N ASP A 99 30.56 -32.33 23.64
CA ASP A 99 29.52 -31.60 24.37
C ASP A 99 28.45 -31.03 23.42
N PHE A 100 28.88 -30.55 22.23
CA PHE A 100 27.95 -30.01 21.22
C PHE A 100 27.18 -31.10 20.48
N ASP A 101 27.83 -32.21 20.14
CA ASP A 101 27.17 -33.36 19.53
C ASP A 101 26.13 -33.98 20.50
N ASP A 102 26.47 -34.12 21.78
CA ASP A 102 25.54 -34.58 22.82
C ASP A 102 24.35 -33.62 22.98
N TYR A 103 24.59 -32.30 22.86
CA TYR A 103 23.52 -31.29 22.86
C TYR A 103 22.59 -31.47 21.65
N LEU A 104 23.14 -31.68 20.45
CA LEU A 104 22.32 -31.88 19.23
C LEU A 104 21.51 -33.18 19.32
N ASP A 105 22.10 -34.28 19.83
CA ASP A 105 21.43 -35.56 20.03
C ASP A 105 20.29 -35.45 21.07
N SER A 106 20.52 -34.65 22.11
CA SER A 106 19.48 -34.38 23.11
C SER A 106 18.29 -33.65 22.46
N LYS A 107 18.55 -32.66 21.62
CA LYS A 107 17.49 -31.90 20.90
C LYS A 107 16.78 -32.74 19.85
N LEU A 108 17.51 -33.59 19.14
CA LEU A 108 16.90 -34.55 18.21
C LEU A 108 15.99 -35.55 18.94
N THR A 109 16.41 -36.02 20.12
CA THR A 109 15.62 -36.92 20.96
C THR A 109 14.37 -36.22 21.52
N GLU A 110 14.51 -34.95 21.93
CA GLU A 110 13.40 -34.12 22.39
C GLU A 110 12.37 -33.92 21.28
N SER A 111 12.84 -33.54 20.07
CA SER A 111 11.97 -33.29 18.93
C SER A 111 11.19 -34.52 18.44
N LYS A 112 11.74 -35.73 18.63
CA LYS A 112 11.05 -36.99 18.28
C LYS A 112 9.92 -37.37 19.27
N LYS A 113 9.83 -36.71 20.41
CA LYS A 113 8.76 -36.93 21.40
C LYS A 113 7.51 -36.10 21.08
N ASP A 114 7.64 -35.07 20.27
CA ASP A 114 6.54 -34.21 19.89
C ASP A 114 5.87 -34.74 18.60
N ASP A 115 4.65 -35.25 18.73
CA ASP A 115 3.82 -35.69 17.60
C ASP A 115 3.31 -34.51 16.73
N LYS A 116 3.54 -33.28 17.16
CA LYS A 116 3.09 -32.06 16.45
C LYS A 116 4.24 -31.11 16.27
N LEU A 117 4.33 -30.60 15.04
CA LEU A 117 5.23 -29.52 14.73
C LEU A 117 4.74 -28.24 15.39
N ASN A 118 5.46 -27.76 16.40
CA ASN A 118 5.18 -26.45 17.00
C ASN A 118 5.83 -25.36 16.15
N ILE A 119 5.05 -24.81 15.23
CA ILE A 119 5.49 -23.64 14.46
C ILE A 119 5.17 -22.39 15.28
N THR A 120 6.19 -21.72 15.76
CA THR A 120 6.02 -20.39 16.36
C THR A 120 6.02 -19.37 15.22
N ASN A 121 4.87 -18.74 14.98
CA ASN A 121 4.78 -17.64 14.04
C ASN A 121 5.63 -16.46 14.55
N PHE A 122 6.29 -15.74 13.65
CA PHE A 122 6.97 -14.51 14.03
C PHE A 122 5.95 -13.38 14.28
N LEU A 123 6.33 -12.34 15.03
CA LEU A 123 5.49 -11.19 15.39
C LEU A 123 4.20 -11.57 16.17
N VAL A 124 4.23 -12.67 16.94
CA VAL A 124 3.05 -13.13 17.70
C VAL A 124 2.56 -12.09 18.70
N GLU A 125 3.47 -11.39 19.37
CA GLU A 125 3.09 -10.38 20.36
C GLU A 125 2.50 -9.13 19.71
N GLU A 126 3.05 -8.67 18.58
CA GLU A 126 2.58 -7.51 17.83
C GLU A 126 1.18 -7.73 17.25
N TYR A 127 0.88 -8.98 16.85
CA TYR A 127 -0.39 -9.35 16.24
C TYR A 127 -1.38 -10.04 17.18
N LYS A 128 -1.05 -10.19 18.45
CA LYS A 128 -1.88 -10.87 19.47
C LYS A 128 -3.30 -10.30 19.59
N ALA A 129 -3.45 -9.00 19.35
CA ALA A 129 -4.74 -8.31 19.42
C ALA A 129 -5.54 -8.38 18.10
N PHE A 130 -4.95 -8.90 17.00
CA PHE A 130 -5.58 -8.91 15.71
C PHE A 130 -6.10 -10.29 15.33
N LEU A 131 -7.32 -10.31 14.80
CA LEU A 131 -8.01 -11.51 14.34
C LEU A 131 -7.69 -11.79 12.86
N ASN A 132 -7.82 -13.06 12.47
CA ASN A 132 -7.89 -13.43 11.06
C ASN A 132 -9.33 -13.22 10.56
N PRO A 133 -9.58 -12.34 9.57
CA PRO A 133 -10.92 -12.00 9.15
C PRO A 133 -11.58 -13.15 8.38
N ARG A 134 -12.86 -13.40 8.66
CA ARG A 134 -13.73 -14.20 7.80
C ARG A 134 -14.31 -13.32 6.70
N LYS A 135 -14.79 -13.91 5.61
CA LYS A 135 -15.38 -13.15 4.48
C LYS A 135 -16.54 -12.23 4.92
N SER A 136 -17.34 -12.68 5.89
CA SER A 136 -18.45 -11.88 6.47
C SER A 136 -17.96 -10.63 7.19
N ASP A 137 -16.78 -10.71 7.81
CA ASP A 137 -16.26 -9.63 8.65
C ASP A 137 -15.83 -8.41 7.82
N LEU A 138 -15.45 -8.63 6.53
CA LEU A 138 -15.05 -7.56 5.61
C LEU A 138 -16.18 -6.61 5.20
N PHE A 139 -17.43 -6.95 5.50
CA PHE A 139 -18.62 -6.09 5.30
C PHE A 139 -19.18 -5.59 6.63
N GLN A 140 -18.56 -5.94 7.76
CA GLN A 140 -18.97 -5.46 9.06
C GLN A 140 -18.76 -3.95 9.14
N LYS A 141 -19.81 -3.22 9.46
CA LYS A 141 -19.75 -1.78 9.65
C LYS A 141 -19.00 -1.45 10.94
N VAL A 142 -18.06 -0.55 10.83
CA VAL A 142 -17.32 0.02 11.96
C VAL A 142 -17.70 1.48 12.06
N ASN A 143 -17.90 1.98 13.26
CA ASN A 143 -18.13 3.40 13.47
C ASN A 143 -16.82 4.18 13.18
N THR A 144 -16.77 4.82 12.03
CA THR A 144 -15.66 5.64 11.57
C THR A 144 -15.95 7.13 11.68
N ALA A 145 -17.12 7.50 12.17
CA ALA A 145 -17.53 8.88 12.37
C ALA A 145 -16.69 9.58 13.44
N VAL A 146 -16.49 10.88 13.28
CA VAL A 146 -15.78 11.74 14.23
C VAL A 146 -16.65 12.97 14.51
N PRO A 147 -16.92 13.32 15.76
CA PRO A 147 -17.74 14.48 16.06
C PRO A 147 -17.28 15.74 15.34
N THR A 148 -18.21 16.51 14.77
CA THR A 148 -17.90 17.77 14.03
C THR A 148 -17.06 18.75 14.87
N SER A 149 -17.30 18.82 16.18
CA SER A 149 -16.50 19.65 17.10
C SER A 149 -15.03 19.22 17.11
N THR A 150 -14.76 17.92 17.12
CA THR A 150 -13.40 17.36 17.06
C THR A 150 -12.76 17.63 15.69
N LEU A 151 -13.51 17.46 14.60
CA LEU A 151 -13.00 17.73 13.24
C LEU A 151 -12.63 19.21 13.07
N LYS A 152 -13.46 20.12 13.55
CA LYS A 152 -13.18 21.56 13.52
C LYS A 152 -12.00 21.94 14.41
N GLU A 153 -11.87 21.32 15.58
CA GLU A 153 -10.71 21.51 16.47
C GLU A 153 -9.40 21.12 15.76
N VAL A 154 -9.31 19.92 15.20
CA VAL A 154 -8.09 19.47 14.50
C VAL A 154 -7.83 20.29 13.23
N ALA A 155 -8.87 20.72 12.51
CA ALA A 155 -8.74 21.64 11.38
C ALA A 155 -8.14 22.97 11.81
N ALA A 156 -8.60 23.56 12.91
CA ALA A 156 -8.09 24.82 13.44
C ALA A 156 -6.58 24.72 13.76
N PHE A 157 -6.15 23.64 14.42
CA PHE A 157 -4.72 23.39 14.68
C PHE A 157 -3.91 23.28 13.40
N MET A 158 -4.39 22.51 12.43
CA MET A 158 -3.71 22.27 11.15
C MET A 158 -3.57 23.55 10.32
N LEU A 159 -4.50 24.49 10.46
CA LEU A 159 -4.56 25.73 9.68
C LEU A 159 -3.99 26.95 10.43
N ASP A 160 -3.51 26.77 11.67
CA ASP A 160 -2.83 27.83 12.43
C ASP A 160 -1.32 27.81 12.14
N MET A 161 -0.89 28.71 11.28
CA MET A 161 0.51 28.83 10.88
C MET A 161 1.28 29.75 11.84
N PRO A 162 2.52 29.38 12.21
CA PRO A 162 3.33 30.19 13.12
C PRO A 162 3.67 31.54 12.51
N LYS A 163 3.42 32.62 13.26
CA LYS A 163 3.61 34.01 12.81
C LYS A 163 5.07 34.45 12.81
N ASP A 164 5.91 33.78 13.56
CA ASP A 164 7.36 34.02 13.68
C ASP A 164 8.17 33.40 12.54
N LYS A 165 7.53 32.64 11.66
CA LYS A 165 8.13 31.95 10.52
C LYS A 165 7.62 32.50 9.20
N LYS A 166 8.51 32.55 8.22
CA LYS A 166 8.19 33.06 6.90
C LYS A 166 8.05 31.92 5.89
N PHE A 167 6.90 31.86 5.22
CA PHE A 167 6.59 30.86 4.21
C PHE A 167 6.26 31.51 2.87
N TYR A 168 6.48 30.77 1.79
CA TYR A 168 6.16 31.23 0.45
C TYR A 168 4.69 31.64 0.31
N ARG A 169 4.43 32.84 -0.22
CA ARG A 169 3.08 33.43 -0.29
C ARG A 169 2.04 32.49 -0.92
N LYS A 170 2.41 31.75 -2.00
CA LYS A 170 1.47 30.82 -2.65
C LYS A 170 1.18 29.60 -1.78
N ALA A 171 2.10 29.21 -0.90
CA ALA A 171 1.87 28.13 0.07
C ALA A 171 0.90 28.58 1.18
N LEU A 172 1.03 29.82 1.66
CA LEU A 172 0.07 30.40 2.61
C LEU A 172 -1.33 30.53 2.04
N LYS A 173 -1.45 30.82 0.73
CA LYS A 173 -2.76 30.83 0.08
C LYS A 173 -3.50 29.48 0.17
N ILE A 174 -2.79 28.36 0.17
CA ILE A 174 -3.41 27.02 0.37
C ILE A 174 -4.05 26.92 1.75
N ILE A 175 -3.40 27.49 2.77
CA ILE A 175 -3.97 27.56 4.12
C ILE A 175 -5.24 28.42 4.14
N ASP A 176 -5.22 29.57 3.47
CA ASP A 176 -6.40 30.44 3.39
C ASP A 176 -7.54 29.77 2.64
N ASP A 177 -7.25 29.12 1.50
CA ASP A 177 -8.24 28.34 0.75
C ASP A 177 -8.86 27.24 1.62
N ARG A 178 -8.05 26.54 2.44
CA ARG A 178 -8.54 25.51 3.37
C ARG A 178 -9.38 26.09 4.52
N LYS A 179 -9.04 27.27 5.03
CA LYS A 179 -9.89 27.96 6.02
C LYS A 179 -11.27 28.25 5.43
N GLN A 180 -11.31 28.73 4.20
CA GLN A 180 -12.57 28.93 3.47
C GLN A 180 -13.35 27.62 3.29
N MET A 181 -12.70 26.51 2.93
CA MET A 181 -13.35 25.19 2.85
C MET A 181 -14.01 24.78 4.18
N VAL A 182 -13.35 25.05 5.31
CA VAL A 182 -13.90 24.76 6.65
C VAL A 182 -15.10 25.67 6.97
N GLU A 183 -15.02 26.96 6.64
CA GLU A 183 -16.09 27.94 6.86
C GLU A 183 -17.32 27.65 6.01
N GLU A 184 -17.12 27.30 4.74
CA GLU A 184 -18.18 26.99 3.77
C GLU A 184 -18.70 25.56 3.88
N ASN A 185 -18.07 24.72 4.69
CA ASN A 185 -18.39 23.28 4.81
C ASN A 185 -18.26 22.52 3.47
N HIS A 186 -17.23 22.85 2.69
CA HIS A 186 -16.92 22.27 1.37
C HIS A 186 -15.52 21.67 1.35
N LEU A 187 -15.37 20.46 1.91
CA LEU A 187 -14.08 19.81 2.11
C LEU A 187 -13.65 19.05 0.86
N ASP A 188 -12.49 19.38 0.32
CA ASP A 188 -11.89 18.67 -0.82
C ASP A 188 -11.23 17.35 -0.41
N TRP A 189 -10.68 16.65 -1.39
CA TRP A 189 -10.01 15.36 -1.21
C TRP A 189 -8.87 15.44 -0.20
N ALA A 190 -7.99 16.43 -0.37
CA ALA A 190 -6.83 16.61 0.49
C ALA A 190 -7.21 16.99 1.92
N MET A 191 -8.23 17.82 2.07
CA MET A 191 -8.71 18.21 3.40
C MET A 191 -9.29 17.02 4.16
N CYS A 192 -10.11 16.18 3.51
CA CYS A 192 -10.64 14.96 4.14
C CYS A 192 -9.55 13.94 4.45
N GLU A 193 -8.54 13.79 3.59
CA GLU A 193 -7.37 12.96 3.84
C GLU A 193 -6.62 13.43 5.11
N LEU A 194 -6.31 14.71 5.22
CA LEU A 194 -5.59 15.28 6.36
C LEU A 194 -6.43 15.23 7.66
N LEU A 195 -7.75 15.40 7.58
CA LEU A 195 -8.65 15.25 8.72
C LEU A 195 -8.70 13.79 9.21
N ALA A 196 -8.64 12.80 8.29
CA ALA A 196 -8.54 11.41 8.67
C ALA A 196 -7.25 11.13 9.45
N TYR A 197 -6.12 11.62 8.97
CA TYR A 197 -4.83 11.50 9.68
C TYR A 197 -4.85 12.17 11.05
N ALA A 198 -5.32 13.42 11.11
CA ALA A 198 -5.38 14.18 12.36
C ALA A 198 -6.29 13.53 13.41
N SER A 199 -7.45 13.02 12.98
CA SER A 199 -8.38 12.33 13.87
C SER A 199 -7.80 11.02 14.41
N LEU A 200 -7.12 10.23 13.57
CA LEU A 200 -6.46 8.99 13.98
C LEU A 200 -5.32 9.25 14.98
N VAL A 201 -4.51 10.28 14.73
CA VAL A 201 -3.44 10.68 15.66
C VAL A 201 -4.03 11.11 17.00
N LYS A 202 -5.12 11.88 17.00
CA LYS A 202 -5.82 12.28 18.24
C LYS A 202 -6.35 11.05 19.01
N GLU A 203 -6.71 9.98 18.33
CA GLU A 203 -7.16 8.71 18.90
C GLU A 203 -6.01 7.76 19.27
N GLY A 204 -4.75 8.14 19.04
CA GLY A 204 -3.58 7.38 19.45
C GLY A 204 -2.94 6.53 18.35
N HIS A 205 -3.36 6.67 17.11
CA HIS A 205 -2.81 5.95 15.96
C HIS A 205 -1.80 6.82 15.19
N PRO A 206 -0.50 6.48 15.17
CA PRO A 206 0.47 7.17 14.33
C PRO A 206 0.16 6.98 12.83
N VAL A 207 0.61 7.93 12.03
CA VAL A 207 0.47 7.86 10.58
C VAL A 207 1.84 7.98 9.92
N ARG A 208 2.14 7.09 8.99
CA ARG A 208 3.33 7.12 8.14
C ARG A 208 2.91 7.08 6.68
N LEU A 209 3.30 8.11 5.94
CA LEU A 209 3.11 8.20 4.49
C LEU A 209 4.46 8.35 3.82
N SER A 210 4.76 7.52 2.84
CA SER A 210 5.99 7.57 2.05
C SER A 210 5.67 7.48 0.56
N GLY A 211 6.36 8.27 -0.25
CA GLY A 211 6.22 8.27 -1.70
C GLY A 211 7.01 9.41 -2.34
N GLN A 212 7.11 9.41 -3.66
CA GLN A 212 7.80 10.47 -4.38
C GLN A 212 6.98 11.77 -4.29
N ASP A 213 7.63 12.82 -3.78
CA ASP A 213 7.00 14.13 -3.55
C ASP A 213 5.71 14.09 -2.67
N ALA A 214 5.61 13.08 -1.77
CA ALA A 214 4.41 12.84 -0.97
C ALA A 214 4.08 13.99 0.00
N GLN A 215 5.08 14.75 0.45
CA GLN A 215 4.86 15.89 1.34
C GLN A 215 3.99 16.98 0.71
N ARG A 216 4.18 17.26 -0.57
CA ARG A 216 3.34 18.16 -1.36
C ARG A 216 2.16 17.41 -2.01
N GLY A 217 2.39 16.16 -2.35
CA GLY A 217 1.61 15.36 -3.29
C GLY A 217 2.04 15.66 -4.73
N THR A 218 2.20 14.62 -5.56
CA THR A 218 2.60 14.76 -6.98
C THR A 218 1.72 15.77 -7.73
N PHE A 219 0.44 15.82 -7.40
CA PHE A 219 -0.53 16.74 -8.01
C PHE A 219 -0.70 18.05 -7.22
N ALA A 220 0.23 18.38 -6.33
CA ALA A 220 0.22 19.57 -5.48
C ALA A 220 -1.09 19.76 -4.67
N HIS A 221 -1.65 18.68 -4.18
CA HIS A 221 -2.94 18.67 -3.46
C HIS A 221 -2.76 18.61 -1.95
N ARG A 222 -1.82 17.78 -1.45
CA ARG A 222 -1.70 17.46 -0.01
C ARG A 222 -1.10 18.58 0.82
N HIS A 223 0.07 19.09 0.47
CA HIS A 223 0.81 20.09 1.25
C HIS A 223 0.80 19.80 2.76
N ALA A 224 1.29 18.63 3.15
CA ALA A 224 1.43 18.22 4.54
C ALA A 224 2.63 18.89 5.23
N ALA A 225 3.57 19.41 4.46
CA ALA A 225 4.75 20.12 4.94
C ALA A 225 4.89 21.48 4.23
N PHE A 226 5.33 22.48 4.99
CA PHE A 226 5.67 23.82 4.52
C PHE A 226 7.15 24.09 4.76
N VAL A 227 7.82 24.74 3.82
CA VAL A 227 9.25 25.07 3.93
C VAL A 227 9.40 26.52 4.33
N GLU A 228 10.13 26.77 5.42
CA GLU A 228 10.47 28.10 5.90
C GLU A 228 11.49 28.74 4.94
N GLU A 229 11.17 29.95 4.42
CA GLU A 229 11.98 30.60 3.38
C GLU A 229 13.41 30.97 3.85
N ASP A 230 13.55 31.35 5.10
CA ASP A 230 14.83 31.86 5.61
C ASP A 230 15.78 30.74 6.06
N THR A 231 15.28 29.58 6.44
CA THR A 231 16.08 28.47 6.99
C THR A 231 16.07 27.20 6.17
N GLY A 232 15.11 27.04 5.26
CA GLY A 232 14.86 25.80 4.52
C GLY A 232 14.31 24.66 5.41
N LYS A 233 13.99 24.91 6.67
CA LYS A 233 13.43 23.91 7.58
C LYS A 233 12.00 23.61 7.22
N LYS A 234 11.61 22.35 7.38
CA LYS A 234 10.24 21.90 7.16
C LYS A 234 9.40 22.07 8.41
N TYR A 235 8.22 22.60 8.24
CA TYR A 235 7.19 22.70 9.25
C TYR A 235 6.01 21.78 8.87
N PHE A 236 5.59 20.95 9.82
CA PHE A 236 4.48 20.01 9.67
C PHE A 236 3.33 20.43 10.58
N PRO A 237 2.30 21.10 10.07
CA PRO A 237 1.19 21.59 10.91
C PRO A 237 0.53 20.48 11.73
N LEU A 238 0.36 19.30 11.17
CA LEU A 238 -0.28 18.16 11.85
C LEU A 238 0.49 17.67 13.09
N ASN A 239 1.79 17.94 13.20
CA ASN A 239 2.59 17.55 14.37
C ASN A 239 2.51 18.54 15.53
N THR A 240 1.70 19.60 15.41
CA THR A 240 1.48 20.59 16.46
C THR A 240 0.20 20.33 17.27
N LEU A 241 -0.55 19.28 16.94
CA LEU A 241 -1.85 18.97 17.54
C LEU A 241 -1.84 18.91 19.07
N LYS A 242 -0.88 18.21 19.66
CA LYS A 242 -0.65 18.20 21.11
C LYS A 242 0.66 17.48 21.43
N GLU A 243 1.41 17.98 22.41
CA GLU A 243 2.56 17.29 22.96
C GLU A 243 2.15 15.94 23.57
N GLY A 244 2.92 14.88 23.30
CA GLY A 244 2.66 13.52 23.79
C GLY A 244 1.69 12.68 22.95
N LEU A 245 1.08 13.25 21.90
CA LEU A 245 0.35 12.45 20.89
C LEU A 245 1.30 11.78 19.90
N PRO A 246 0.87 10.68 19.27
CA PRO A 246 1.57 10.11 18.11
C PRO A 246 1.82 11.14 17.02
N HIS A 247 2.82 10.90 16.18
CA HIS A 247 3.19 11.82 15.10
C HIS A 247 2.69 11.36 13.74
N ILE A 248 2.59 12.33 12.84
CA ILE A 248 2.39 12.09 11.41
C ILE A 248 3.74 12.27 10.72
N HIS A 249 4.23 11.19 10.12
CA HIS A 249 5.47 11.19 9.37
C HIS A 249 5.16 11.11 7.88
N VAL A 250 5.52 12.16 7.14
CA VAL A 250 5.39 12.18 5.68
C VAL A 250 6.77 12.31 5.06
N PHE A 251 7.17 11.33 4.26
CA PHE A 251 8.49 11.24 3.66
C PHE A 251 8.42 11.36 2.14
N ASN A 252 9.23 12.25 1.59
CA ASN A 252 9.58 12.16 0.17
C ASN A 252 10.59 11.04 0.01
N SER A 253 10.16 9.96 -0.62
CA SER A 253 10.98 8.75 -0.79
C SER A 253 12.05 8.92 -1.86
N PRO A 254 13.10 8.08 -1.85
CA PRO A 254 13.93 7.88 -3.02
C PRO A 254 13.14 7.42 -4.25
N LEU A 255 13.72 7.58 -5.43
CA LEU A 255 13.16 7.11 -6.70
C LEU A 255 13.39 5.59 -6.83
N SER A 256 12.57 4.81 -6.15
CA SER A 256 12.60 3.35 -6.19
C SER A 256 11.28 2.79 -5.64
N GLU A 257 10.37 2.44 -6.51
CA GLU A 257 9.09 1.83 -6.12
C GLU A 257 9.32 0.48 -5.43
N TYR A 258 10.21 -0.35 -5.98
CA TYR A 258 10.57 -1.65 -5.42
C TYR A 258 11.11 -1.55 -3.99
N GLY A 259 12.14 -0.70 -3.80
CA GLY A 259 12.79 -0.56 -2.49
C GLY A 259 11.89 0.10 -1.46
N VAL A 260 11.14 1.14 -1.85
CA VAL A 260 10.28 1.88 -0.93
C VAL A 260 9.05 1.06 -0.54
N LEU A 261 8.37 0.43 -1.50
CA LEU A 261 7.21 -0.43 -1.18
C LEU A 261 7.64 -1.62 -0.31
N GLY A 262 8.79 -2.23 -0.58
CA GLY A 262 9.35 -3.32 0.24
C GLY A 262 9.64 -2.86 1.67
N PHE A 263 10.19 -1.65 1.84
CA PHE A 263 10.41 -1.07 3.16
C PHE A 263 9.10 -0.81 3.90
N GLU A 264 8.12 -0.16 3.26
CA GLU A 264 6.84 0.15 3.89
C GLU A 264 6.02 -1.12 4.22
N TYR A 265 6.15 -2.17 3.40
CA TYR A 265 5.60 -3.49 3.74
C TYR A 265 6.19 -4.03 5.04
N GLY A 266 7.53 -4.04 5.17
CA GLY A 266 8.21 -4.49 6.38
C GLY A 266 7.88 -3.62 7.61
N TYR A 267 7.77 -2.29 7.41
CA TYR A 267 7.38 -1.36 8.46
C TYR A 267 5.94 -1.63 8.95
N ALA A 268 4.99 -1.78 8.03
CA ALA A 268 3.60 -2.10 8.37
C ALA A 268 3.46 -3.46 9.07
N MET A 269 4.34 -4.41 8.72
CA MET A 269 4.38 -5.73 9.36
C MET A 269 4.87 -5.61 10.83
N ALA A 270 5.92 -4.84 11.08
CA ALA A 270 6.47 -4.65 12.43
C ALA A 270 5.61 -3.72 13.31
N MET A 271 4.81 -2.84 12.72
CA MET A 271 4.04 -1.80 13.42
C MET A 271 2.56 -1.81 13.03
N PRO A 272 1.78 -2.84 13.39
CA PRO A 272 0.39 -3.00 12.95
C PRO A 272 -0.58 -1.93 13.48
N ASN A 273 -0.17 -1.16 14.49
CA ASN A 273 -0.94 -0.04 15.05
C ASN A 273 -0.69 1.30 14.35
N VAL A 274 0.17 1.34 13.33
CA VAL A 274 0.47 2.53 12.53
C VAL A 274 -0.28 2.46 11.21
N LEU A 275 -0.95 3.56 10.83
CA LEU A 275 -1.45 3.70 9.45
C LEU A 275 -0.25 3.93 8.54
N THR A 276 0.20 2.88 7.90
CA THR A 276 1.34 2.92 6.97
C THR A 276 0.85 3.00 5.55
N ILE A 277 1.27 4.03 4.81
CA ILE A 277 0.83 4.31 3.44
C ILE A 277 2.04 4.44 2.53
N TRP A 278 2.02 3.72 1.40
CA TRP A 278 2.89 3.99 0.27
C TRP A 278 2.09 4.63 -0.86
N GLU A 279 2.55 5.79 -1.35
CA GLU A 279 1.97 6.48 -2.48
C GLU A 279 2.88 6.37 -3.71
N ALA A 280 2.41 5.72 -4.76
CA ALA A 280 3.06 5.75 -6.05
C ALA A 280 2.93 7.16 -6.66
N GLN A 281 3.92 7.62 -7.41
CA GLN A 281 3.83 8.90 -8.12
C GLN A 281 2.69 8.87 -9.16
N PHE A 282 2.61 7.76 -9.90
CA PHE A 282 1.47 7.32 -10.71
C PHE A 282 1.27 5.83 -10.42
N GLY A 283 0.02 5.38 -10.42
CA GLY A 283 -0.30 3.98 -10.18
C GLY A 283 0.30 3.04 -11.22
N ASP A 284 0.56 3.54 -12.43
CA ASP A 284 1.28 2.84 -13.50
C ASP A 284 2.63 2.30 -13.04
N PHE A 285 3.33 3.05 -12.18
CA PHE A 285 4.68 2.69 -11.72
C PHE A 285 4.70 1.61 -10.65
N SER A 286 3.55 1.17 -10.16
CA SER A 286 3.47 -0.02 -9.28
C SER A 286 4.04 -1.28 -9.96
N ASN A 287 4.12 -1.31 -11.28
CA ASN A 287 4.71 -2.40 -12.05
C ASN A 287 6.20 -2.64 -11.74
N VAL A 288 6.95 -1.58 -11.37
CA VAL A 288 8.36 -1.70 -10.96
C VAL A 288 8.49 -2.42 -9.61
N ALA A 289 7.45 -2.39 -8.79
CA ALA A 289 7.39 -3.09 -7.50
C ALA A 289 6.55 -4.39 -7.54
N GLN A 290 6.27 -4.93 -8.73
CA GLN A 290 5.39 -6.10 -8.90
C GLN A 290 5.85 -7.31 -8.08
N VAL A 291 7.15 -7.51 -7.92
CA VAL A 291 7.69 -8.60 -7.08
C VAL A 291 7.24 -8.47 -5.61
N ILE A 292 7.24 -7.26 -5.07
CA ILE A 292 6.76 -7.01 -3.70
C ILE A 292 5.25 -7.27 -3.61
N ILE A 293 4.49 -6.87 -4.62
CA ILE A 293 3.05 -7.10 -4.67
C ILE A 293 2.76 -8.60 -4.70
N ASP A 294 3.37 -9.36 -5.62
CA ASP A 294 3.09 -10.78 -5.84
C ASP A 294 3.59 -11.67 -4.71
N GLN A 295 4.82 -11.41 -4.23
CA GLN A 295 5.50 -12.31 -3.31
C GLN A 295 5.25 -12.01 -1.84
N TYR A 296 4.79 -10.80 -1.51
CA TYR A 296 4.61 -10.36 -0.13
C TYR A 296 3.19 -9.86 0.12
N ILE A 297 2.72 -8.80 -0.56
CA ILE A 297 1.46 -8.12 -0.20
C ILE A 297 0.25 -9.03 -0.41
N THR A 298 0.13 -9.65 -1.58
CA THR A 298 -1.05 -10.46 -1.93
C THR A 298 -0.97 -11.91 -1.44
N SER A 299 0.23 -12.42 -1.14
CA SER A 299 0.47 -13.83 -0.82
C SER A 299 0.87 -14.12 0.64
N ALA A 300 1.10 -13.08 1.46
CA ALA A 300 1.60 -13.25 2.83
C ALA A 300 0.67 -14.09 3.71
N LEU A 301 -0.64 -13.91 3.59
CA LEU A 301 -1.61 -14.67 4.37
C LEU A 301 -1.49 -16.18 4.11
N GLU A 302 -1.38 -16.58 2.84
CA GLU A 302 -1.26 -17.99 2.47
C GLU A 302 0.12 -18.56 2.83
N LYS A 303 1.20 -17.78 2.62
CA LYS A 303 2.58 -18.24 2.83
C LYS A 303 2.98 -18.30 4.30
N TRP A 304 2.52 -17.32 5.10
CA TRP A 304 2.99 -17.13 6.48
C TRP A 304 1.88 -17.04 7.53
N GLY A 305 0.61 -17.13 7.11
CA GLY A 305 -0.54 -17.00 8.02
C GLY A 305 -0.69 -15.62 8.64
N LEU A 306 -0.06 -14.59 8.07
CA LEU A 306 -0.01 -13.25 8.62
C LEU A 306 -0.18 -12.20 7.53
N ASN A 307 -1.03 -11.21 7.78
CA ASN A 307 -1.23 -10.05 6.93
C ASN A 307 -0.88 -8.76 7.68
N ASN A 308 -0.75 -7.65 6.94
CA ASN A 308 -0.51 -6.34 7.52
C ASN A 308 -1.53 -5.31 7.07
N GLY A 309 -1.47 -4.12 7.65
CA GLY A 309 -2.37 -3.00 7.37
C GLY A 309 -1.84 -2.00 6.33
N LEU A 310 -0.89 -2.37 5.48
CA LEU A 310 -0.33 -1.46 4.48
C LEU A 310 -1.42 -0.90 3.57
N VAL A 311 -1.40 0.42 3.36
CA VAL A 311 -2.24 1.11 2.38
C VAL A 311 -1.38 1.49 1.17
N MET A 312 -1.88 1.23 -0.02
CA MET A 312 -1.27 1.68 -1.28
C MET A 312 -2.16 2.73 -1.93
N TYR A 313 -1.61 3.92 -2.18
CA TYR A 313 -2.24 4.95 -3.01
C TYR A 313 -1.70 4.85 -4.43
N LEU A 314 -2.57 4.54 -5.37
CA LEU A 314 -2.23 4.35 -6.77
C LEU A 314 -3.02 5.33 -7.64
N PRO A 315 -2.45 6.49 -8.00
CA PRO A 315 -3.12 7.44 -8.88
C PRO A 315 -3.55 6.78 -10.19
N HIS A 316 -4.85 6.82 -10.47
CA HIS A 316 -5.49 6.14 -11.59
C HIS A 316 -6.55 7.02 -12.21
N GLY A 317 -6.62 7.04 -13.52
CA GLY A 317 -7.63 7.77 -14.27
C GLY A 317 -7.18 8.08 -15.69
N TYR A 318 -8.09 7.93 -16.63
CA TYR A 318 -7.88 8.18 -18.07
C TYR A 318 -8.16 9.65 -18.35
N GLU A 319 -7.10 10.43 -18.61
CA GLU A 319 -7.16 11.90 -18.75
C GLU A 319 -6.38 12.40 -19.98
N GLY A 320 -6.14 11.52 -20.94
CA GLY A 320 -5.40 11.87 -22.16
C GLY A 320 -3.90 12.09 -21.97
N GLN A 321 -3.33 11.58 -20.86
CA GLN A 321 -1.92 11.76 -20.50
C GLN A 321 -0.99 10.65 -21.00
N GLY A 322 -1.50 9.75 -21.84
CA GLY A 322 -0.74 8.65 -22.42
C GLY A 322 -0.79 7.36 -21.61
N PRO A 323 -0.16 6.29 -22.13
CA PRO A 323 -0.29 4.94 -21.58
C PRO A 323 0.41 4.73 -20.25
N GLU A 324 1.45 5.51 -19.91
CA GLU A 324 2.24 5.35 -18.69
C GLU A 324 1.75 6.23 -17.54
N HIS A 325 0.68 7.02 -17.71
CA HIS A 325 0.14 7.97 -16.73
C HIS A 325 -1.37 7.87 -16.59
N SER A 326 -1.95 6.70 -16.85
CA SER A 326 -3.41 6.50 -16.88
C SER A 326 -3.89 5.35 -16.02
N SER A 327 -3.18 4.24 -15.93
CA SER A 327 -3.71 3.03 -15.31
C SER A 327 -2.79 2.41 -14.27
N ALA A 328 -3.30 2.28 -13.07
CA ALA A 328 -2.70 1.45 -12.01
C ALA A 328 -2.94 -0.06 -12.25
N ARG A 329 -3.58 -0.46 -13.35
CA ARG A 329 -3.85 -1.85 -13.69
C ARG A 329 -4.73 -2.57 -12.66
N ILE A 330 -5.94 -2.07 -12.46
CA ILE A 330 -6.95 -2.65 -11.54
C ILE A 330 -7.09 -4.15 -11.76
N GLU A 331 -7.11 -4.59 -13.01
CA GLU A 331 -7.23 -6.00 -13.41
C GLU A 331 -6.14 -6.90 -12.83
N ARG A 332 -4.94 -6.40 -12.61
CA ARG A 332 -3.85 -7.18 -12.02
C ARG A 332 -4.06 -7.41 -10.52
N PHE A 333 -4.47 -6.38 -9.80
CA PHE A 333 -4.76 -6.48 -8.37
C PHE A 333 -5.99 -7.36 -8.12
N ILE A 334 -7.06 -7.15 -8.87
CA ILE A 334 -8.30 -7.91 -8.66
C ILE A 334 -8.14 -9.40 -9.04
N ALA A 335 -7.25 -9.72 -9.99
CA ALA A 335 -6.91 -11.10 -10.34
C ALA A 335 -6.17 -11.84 -9.20
N GLN A 336 -5.47 -11.10 -8.33
CA GLN A 336 -4.76 -11.65 -7.16
C GLN A 336 -5.60 -11.61 -5.88
N ALA A 337 -6.78 -10.99 -5.94
CA ALA A 337 -7.67 -10.85 -4.79
C ALA A 337 -8.47 -12.14 -4.56
N THR A 338 -8.16 -12.85 -3.49
CA THR A 338 -8.81 -14.11 -3.11
C THR A 338 -8.66 -14.38 -1.61
N GLY A 339 -9.57 -15.16 -1.04
CA GLY A 339 -9.43 -15.63 0.35
C GLY A 339 -9.32 -14.52 1.40
N ASN A 340 -9.84 -13.32 1.13
CA ASN A 340 -9.75 -12.15 2.02
C ASN A 340 -8.32 -11.63 2.24
N ASN A 341 -7.44 -11.77 1.25
CA ASN A 341 -6.04 -11.39 1.36
C ASN A 341 -5.78 -9.88 1.26
N ILE A 342 -6.58 -9.14 0.49
CA ILE A 342 -6.46 -7.69 0.25
C ILE A 342 -7.83 -7.02 0.14
N GLN A 343 -7.84 -5.68 0.13
CA GLN A 343 -9.01 -4.86 -0.21
C GLN A 343 -8.69 -3.96 -1.40
N LEU A 344 -9.64 -3.76 -2.31
CA LEU A 344 -9.50 -2.90 -3.48
C LEU A 344 -10.61 -1.86 -3.52
N MET A 345 -10.25 -0.59 -3.63
CA MET A 345 -11.20 0.53 -3.66
C MET A 345 -10.86 1.51 -4.79
N ASN A 346 -11.90 2.03 -5.42
CA ASN A 346 -11.80 3.12 -6.39
C ASN A 346 -12.82 4.19 -6.03
N LEU A 347 -12.43 5.06 -5.11
CA LEU A 347 -13.32 5.96 -4.40
C LEU A 347 -13.68 7.19 -5.22
N THR A 348 -14.91 7.68 -5.05
CA THR A 348 -15.41 8.86 -5.76
C THR A 348 -15.62 10.07 -4.87
N THR A 349 -15.68 9.93 -3.54
CA THR A 349 -15.91 11.06 -2.63
C THR A 349 -14.82 11.21 -1.58
N PRO A 350 -14.50 12.46 -1.16
CA PRO A 350 -13.58 12.73 -0.07
C PRO A 350 -13.98 12.09 1.25
N ALA A 351 -15.27 12.10 1.59
CA ALA A 351 -15.79 11.47 2.81
C ALA A 351 -15.55 9.96 2.81
N ASN A 352 -15.72 9.29 1.66
CA ASN A 352 -15.49 7.86 1.60
C ASN A 352 -14.00 7.50 1.76
N LEU A 353 -13.06 8.35 1.30
CA LEU A 353 -11.65 8.22 1.62
C LEU A 353 -11.38 8.37 3.12
N PHE A 354 -11.94 9.40 3.76
CA PHE A 354 -11.83 9.60 5.21
C PHE A 354 -12.27 8.35 5.98
N HIS A 355 -13.42 7.82 5.64
CA HIS A 355 -13.95 6.63 6.29
C HIS A 355 -13.16 5.35 5.98
N ALA A 356 -12.64 5.20 4.76
CA ALA A 356 -11.80 4.05 4.38
C ALA A 356 -10.52 3.99 5.21
N LEU A 357 -9.83 5.13 5.40
CA LEU A 357 -8.60 5.22 6.17
C LEU A 357 -8.83 4.95 7.66
N ARG A 358 -9.90 5.49 8.20
CA ARG A 358 -10.27 5.22 9.59
C ARG A 358 -10.69 3.77 9.79
N ARG A 359 -11.49 3.20 8.88
CA ARG A 359 -11.87 1.79 8.89
C ARG A 359 -10.64 0.88 8.92
N GLN A 360 -9.61 1.19 8.13
CA GLN A 360 -8.35 0.43 8.08
C GLN A 360 -7.67 0.29 9.45
N MET A 361 -7.78 1.31 10.29
CA MET A 361 -7.18 1.31 11.63
C MET A 361 -8.10 0.80 12.73
N LEU A 362 -9.41 1.00 12.58
CA LEU A 362 -10.40 0.68 13.62
C LEU A 362 -10.92 -0.77 13.56
N TRP A 363 -10.60 -1.53 12.51
CA TRP A 363 -10.90 -2.94 12.44
C TRP A 363 -10.01 -3.76 13.39
N ASP A 364 -10.57 -4.86 13.91
CA ASP A 364 -9.86 -5.83 14.78
C ASP A 364 -8.90 -6.75 14.02
N TYR A 365 -8.66 -6.48 12.75
CA TYR A 365 -7.76 -7.23 11.88
C TYR A 365 -6.98 -6.29 10.97
N ARG A 366 -5.93 -6.80 10.33
CA ARG A 366 -5.10 -6.04 9.38
C ARG A 366 -5.11 -6.71 8.03
N LEU A 367 -5.48 -5.95 6.99
CA LEU A 367 -5.45 -6.37 5.59
C LEU A 367 -4.86 -5.25 4.73
N PRO A 368 -4.04 -5.57 3.74
CA PRO A 368 -3.58 -4.57 2.79
C PRO A 368 -4.77 -3.93 2.07
N LEU A 369 -4.71 -2.60 1.94
CA LEU A 369 -5.72 -1.79 1.28
C LEU A 369 -5.12 -1.07 0.09
N ILE A 370 -5.61 -1.38 -1.10
CA ILE A 370 -5.21 -0.71 -2.34
C ILE A 370 -6.32 0.28 -2.74
N ILE A 371 -5.98 1.56 -2.75
CA ILE A 371 -6.88 2.64 -3.18
C ILE A 371 -6.38 3.18 -4.51
N PHE A 372 -7.19 3.05 -5.54
CA PHE A 372 -6.99 3.73 -6.82
C PHE A 372 -7.40 5.18 -6.64
N THR A 373 -6.41 6.05 -6.38
CA THR A 373 -6.65 7.46 -6.05
C THR A 373 -6.87 8.29 -7.31
N PRO A 374 -7.70 9.32 -7.25
CA PRO A 374 -7.94 10.17 -8.41
C PRO A 374 -6.78 11.12 -8.71
N LYS A 375 -6.79 11.71 -9.89
CA LYS A 375 -5.91 12.80 -10.33
C LYS A 375 -6.69 14.09 -10.53
N SER A 376 -7.49 14.20 -11.59
CA SER A 376 -8.29 15.41 -11.86
C SER A 376 -9.38 15.66 -10.82
N LEU A 377 -9.93 14.61 -10.21
CA LEU A 377 -10.95 14.76 -9.17
C LEU A 377 -10.43 15.41 -7.89
N LEU A 378 -9.12 15.43 -7.65
CA LEU A 378 -8.52 16.09 -6.47
C LEU A 378 -8.93 17.57 -6.32
N ARG A 379 -9.32 18.23 -7.41
CA ARG A 379 -9.75 19.64 -7.46
C ARG A 379 -11.04 19.85 -8.24
N HIS A 380 -11.79 18.79 -8.45
CA HIS A 380 -13.04 18.89 -9.19
C HIS A 380 -14.12 19.54 -8.29
N PRO A 381 -14.83 20.60 -8.75
CA PRO A 381 -15.74 21.35 -7.91
C PRO A 381 -16.93 20.54 -7.35
N GLN A 382 -17.28 19.43 -7.98
CA GLN A 382 -18.31 18.51 -7.47
C GLN A 382 -17.75 17.43 -6.52
N VAL A 383 -16.43 17.32 -6.38
CA VAL A 383 -15.78 16.32 -5.51
C VAL A 383 -15.45 16.98 -4.18
N ILE A 384 -16.49 17.27 -3.45
CA ILE A 384 -16.47 17.89 -2.13
C ILE A 384 -17.32 17.05 -1.18
N SER A 385 -17.04 17.15 0.11
CA SER A 385 -17.81 16.55 1.20
C SER A 385 -18.04 17.54 2.32
N THR A 386 -18.98 17.24 3.21
CA THR A 386 -19.35 18.09 4.33
C THR A 386 -18.88 17.48 5.67
N PHE A 387 -18.86 18.28 6.72
CA PHE A 387 -18.57 17.75 8.06
C PHE A 387 -19.61 16.73 8.53
N GLU A 388 -20.85 16.86 8.10
CA GLU A 388 -21.92 15.91 8.43
C GLU A 388 -21.64 14.54 7.83
N GLU A 389 -21.15 14.48 6.58
CA GLU A 389 -20.74 13.22 5.97
C GLU A 389 -19.58 12.54 6.73
N LEU A 390 -18.67 13.30 7.38
CA LEU A 390 -17.59 12.76 8.18
C LEU A 390 -18.01 12.40 9.62
N SER A 391 -19.03 13.10 10.18
CA SER A 391 -19.43 12.95 11.58
C SER A 391 -20.64 12.04 11.80
N GLU A 392 -21.44 11.80 10.77
CA GLU A 392 -22.62 10.97 10.83
C GLU A 392 -22.55 9.79 9.84
N GLY A 393 -21.61 9.86 8.88
CA GLY A 393 -21.41 8.86 7.85
C GLY A 393 -20.58 7.66 8.32
N THR A 394 -20.43 6.72 7.41
CA THR A 394 -19.55 5.56 7.51
C THR A 394 -19.06 5.18 6.13
N PHE A 395 -18.07 4.28 6.03
CA PHE A 395 -17.62 3.77 4.74
C PHE A 395 -18.77 3.12 3.96
N GLN A 396 -18.87 3.49 2.68
CA GLN A 396 -19.88 2.98 1.76
C GLN A 396 -19.20 2.17 0.65
N GLU A 397 -19.50 0.88 0.58
CA GLU A 397 -18.99 -0.01 -0.48
C GLU A 397 -19.61 0.34 -1.85
N THR A 398 -20.86 0.85 -1.80
CA THR A 398 -21.59 1.39 -2.97
C THR A 398 -22.30 2.69 -2.58
N ILE A 399 -22.45 3.59 -3.53
CA ILE A 399 -23.23 4.82 -3.33
C ILE A 399 -24.35 4.88 -4.37
N ASP A 400 -25.58 5.01 -3.88
CA ASP A 400 -26.77 5.10 -4.72
C ASP A 400 -26.87 6.45 -5.46
N ASP A 401 -27.73 6.50 -6.44
CA ASP A 401 -28.10 7.75 -7.12
C ASP A 401 -29.15 8.50 -6.30
N ALA A 402 -28.73 9.57 -5.64
CA ALA A 402 -29.58 10.34 -4.73
C ALA A 402 -30.79 11.00 -5.41
N ASN A 403 -30.72 11.20 -6.74
CA ASN A 403 -31.77 11.87 -7.51
C ASN A 403 -32.67 10.87 -8.27
N ALA A 404 -32.42 9.56 -8.14
CA ALA A 404 -33.20 8.55 -8.85
C ALA A 404 -34.55 8.28 -8.17
N VAL A 405 -35.64 8.39 -8.92
CA VAL A 405 -36.99 8.00 -8.49
C VAL A 405 -37.22 6.55 -8.92
N PRO A 406 -37.36 5.60 -7.97
CA PRO A 406 -37.35 4.16 -8.28
C PRO A 406 -38.34 3.73 -9.37
N GLU A 407 -39.52 4.33 -9.39
CA GLU A 407 -40.59 4.01 -10.32
C GLU A 407 -40.33 4.49 -11.76
N GLN A 408 -39.35 5.37 -11.96
CA GLN A 408 -39.02 5.93 -13.27
C GLN A 408 -37.83 5.23 -13.92
N ILE A 409 -36.94 4.57 -13.12
CA ILE A 409 -35.70 4.00 -13.59
C ILE A 409 -35.92 2.77 -14.48
N LYS A 410 -35.45 2.87 -15.71
CA LYS A 410 -35.45 1.80 -16.73
C LYS A 410 -34.05 1.21 -16.95
N THR A 411 -33.01 1.99 -16.67
CA THR A 411 -31.62 1.59 -16.84
C THR A 411 -30.83 1.84 -15.55
N ILE A 412 -30.07 0.85 -15.11
CA ILE A 412 -29.10 1.00 -14.02
C ILE A 412 -27.70 0.93 -14.62
N VAL A 413 -26.87 1.93 -14.34
CA VAL A 413 -25.46 1.97 -14.69
C VAL A 413 -24.63 1.80 -13.43
N PHE A 414 -23.99 0.64 -13.27
CA PHE A 414 -22.95 0.45 -12.26
C PHE A 414 -21.63 0.94 -12.81
N THR A 415 -20.91 1.74 -12.03
CA THR A 415 -19.62 2.31 -12.44
C THR A 415 -18.69 2.50 -11.25
N THR A 416 -17.42 2.81 -11.51
CA THR A 416 -16.42 3.06 -10.47
C THR A 416 -15.48 4.20 -10.86
N GLY A 417 -15.02 4.96 -9.89
CA GLY A 417 -14.05 6.02 -10.08
C GLY A 417 -14.55 7.21 -10.90
N LYS A 418 -13.61 7.86 -11.56
CA LYS A 418 -13.78 9.18 -12.21
C LYS A 418 -14.93 9.25 -13.23
N ILE A 419 -15.16 8.20 -13.99
CA ILE A 419 -16.16 8.21 -15.07
C ILE A 419 -17.56 8.54 -14.56
N TYR A 420 -17.87 8.27 -13.30
CA TYR A 420 -19.13 8.65 -12.67
C TYR A 420 -19.47 10.11 -12.90
N TYR A 421 -18.54 11.02 -12.63
CA TYR A 421 -18.80 12.45 -12.73
C TYR A 421 -19.12 12.86 -14.17
N HIS A 422 -18.38 12.30 -15.14
CA HIS A 422 -18.64 12.56 -16.54
C HIS A 422 -20.02 12.06 -17.00
N LEU A 423 -20.42 10.86 -16.56
CA LEU A 423 -21.73 10.32 -16.87
C LEU A 423 -22.85 11.10 -16.17
N ASN A 424 -22.64 11.51 -14.92
CA ASN A 424 -23.60 12.28 -14.16
C ASN A 424 -23.85 13.67 -14.75
N ASP A 425 -22.80 14.37 -15.21
CA ASP A 425 -22.93 15.66 -15.90
C ASP A 425 -23.82 15.54 -17.14
N ILE A 426 -23.65 14.46 -17.92
CA ILE A 426 -24.46 14.22 -19.11
C ILE A 426 -25.89 13.85 -18.72
N LYS A 427 -26.08 12.98 -17.72
CA LYS A 427 -27.41 12.64 -17.19
C LYS A 427 -28.20 13.89 -16.82
N VAL A 428 -27.58 14.79 -16.06
CA VAL A 428 -28.22 16.06 -15.64
C VAL A 428 -28.51 16.95 -16.83
N LYS A 429 -27.54 17.13 -17.73
CA LYS A 429 -27.67 17.97 -18.93
C LYS A 429 -28.78 17.49 -19.87
N GLU A 430 -28.92 16.19 -20.04
CA GLU A 430 -29.89 15.57 -20.93
C GLU A 430 -31.22 15.23 -20.24
N GLN A 431 -31.36 15.56 -18.93
CA GLN A 431 -32.56 15.31 -18.11
C GLN A 431 -33.00 13.83 -18.15
N ARG A 432 -32.05 12.90 -17.98
CA ARG A 432 -32.28 11.45 -18.07
C ARG A 432 -32.76 10.91 -16.70
N ASP A 433 -34.04 11.15 -16.37
CA ASP A 433 -34.67 10.69 -15.13
C ASP A 433 -34.99 9.18 -15.14
N ASP A 434 -34.87 8.55 -16.30
CA ASP A 434 -35.06 7.10 -16.49
C ASP A 434 -33.80 6.26 -16.20
N LEU A 435 -32.68 6.90 -15.80
CA LEU A 435 -31.40 6.26 -15.59
C LEU A 435 -30.87 6.53 -14.17
N ALA A 436 -30.46 5.48 -13.47
CA ALA A 436 -29.76 5.57 -12.20
C ALA A 436 -28.28 5.20 -12.37
N ILE A 437 -27.37 5.98 -11.78
CA ILE A 437 -25.93 5.72 -11.81
C ILE A 437 -25.45 5.34 -10.40
N ILE A 438 -25.13 4.07 -10.21
CA ILE A 438 -24.68 3.51 -8.93
C ILE A 438 -23.15 3.44 -8.93
N ARG A 439 -22.54 4.02 -7.91
CA ARG A 439 -21.08 3.98 -7.73
C ARG A 439 -20.69 2.74 -6.94
N VAL A 440 -19.79 1.93 -7.48
CA VAL A 440 -19.16 0.80 -6.79
C VAL A 440 -17.80 1.27 -6.31
N GLU A 441 -17.72 1.63 -5.04
CA GLU A 441 -16.53 2.21 -4.40
C GLU A 441 -15.52 1.13 -3.99
N GLN A 442 -16.01 -0.04 -3.53
CA GLN A 442 -15.20 -1.20 -3.17
C GLN A 442 -15.29 -2.26 -4.27
N LEU A 443 -14.15 -2.56 -4.91
CA LEU A 443 -14.07 -3.55 -5.97
C LEU A 443 -13.79 -4.96 -5.44
N TYR A 444 -13.09 -5.06 -4.31
CA TYR A 444 -12.87 -6.33 -3.63
C TYR A 444 -12.78 -6.14 -2.10
N PRO A 445 -13.48 -6.96 -1.29
CA PRO A 445 -14.50 -7.91 -1.75
C PRO A 445 -15.67 -7.18 -2.42
N PHE A 446 -16.17 -7.74 -3.53
CA PHE A 446 -17.23 -7.12 -4.31
C PHE A 446 -18.55 -7.10 -3.54
N PRO A 447 -19.26 -5.97 -3.44
CA PRO A 447 -20.47 -5.81 -2.63
C PRO A 447 -21.73 -6.37 -3.33
N ILE A 448 -21.70 -7.66 -3.66
CA ILE A 448 -22.72 -8.33 -4.47
C ILE A 448 -24.14 -8.13 -3.94
N HIS A 449 -24.33 -8.25 -2.62
CA HIS A 449 -25.67 -8.12 -2.02
C HIS A 449 -26.24 -6.71 -2.17
N GLN A 450 -25.40 -5.68 -2.15
CA GLN A 450 -25.83 -4.29 -2.38
C GLN A 450 -26.17 -4.09 -3.85
N VAL A 451 -25.37 -4.62 -4.77
CA VAL A 451 -25.63 -4.56 -6.22
C VAL A 451 -26.96 -5.23 -6.57
N GLU A 452 -27.19 -6.44 -6.07
CA GLU A 452 -28.48 -7.15 -6.23
C GLU A 452 -29.63 -6.38 -5.55
N GLY A 453 -29.36 -5.71 -4.44
CA GLY A 453 -30.33 -4.86 -3.74
C GLY A 453 -30.83 -3.71 -4.61
N TYR A 454 -29.93 -3.03 -5.35
CA TYR A 454 -30.31 -1.98 -6.29
C TYR A 454 -31.14 -2.52 -7.46
N MET A 455 -30.79 -3.69 -8.01
CA MET A 455 -31.57 -4.33 -9.07
C MET A 455 -33.00 -4.66 -8.60
N LYS A 456 -33.17 -5.00 -7.32
CA LYS A 456 -34.49 -5.21 -6.71
C LYS A 456 -35.22 -3.91 -6.38
N LYS A 457 -34.49 -2.86 -5.97
CA LYS A 457 -35.03 -1.53 -5.66
C LYS A 457 -35.68 -0.87 -6.87
N TYR A 458 -35.01 -0.91 -8.02
CA TYR A 458 -35.45 -0.30 -9.27
C TYR A 458 -36.25 -1.30 -10.12
N THR A 459 -37.45 -1.63 -9.69
CA THR A 459 -38.29 -2.72 -10.22
C THR A 459 -38.67 -2.60 -11.70
N LYS A 460 -38.60 -1.38 -12.29
CA LYS A 460 -38.88 -1.16 -13.71
C LYS A 460 -37.64 -1.21 -14.59
N ALA A 461 -36.45 -1.37 -13.99
CA ALA A 461 -35.21 -1.46 -14.74
C ALA A 461 -35.14 -2.78 -15.50
N THR A 462 -34.89 -2.67 -16.79
CA THR A 462 -34.74 -3.82 -17.71
C THR A 462 -33.36 -3.88 -18.35
N ARG A 463 -32.55 -2.81 -18.22
CA ARG A 463 -31.19 -2.72 -18.73
C ARG A 463 -30.22 -2.48 -17.58
N PHE A 464 -29.21 -3.34 -17.48
CA PHE A 464 -28.20 -3.31 -16.43
C PHE A 464 -26.83 -3.20 -17.07
N ILE A 465 -26.08 -2.15 -16.78
CA ILE A 465 -24.82 -1.82 -17.43
C ILE A 465 -23.70 -1.83 -16.40
N TRP A 466 -22.56 -2.40 -16.77
CA TRP A 466 -21.27 -2.08 -16.16
C TRP A 466 -20.51 -1.11 -17.05
N ALA A 467 -20.32 0.12 -16.60
CA ALA A 467 -19.59 1.15 -17.33
C ALA A 467 -18.23 1.41 -16.68
N GLN A 468 -17.15 1.37 -17.46
CA GLN A 468 -15.80 1.68 -17.01
C GLN A 468 -15.01 2.48 -18.05
N ASP A 469 -14.03 3.27 -17.58
CA ASP A 469 -13.16 4.08 -18.43
C ASP A 469 -12.01 3.26 -19.05
N GLU A 470 -11.70 2.12 -18.46
CA GLU A 470 -10.67 1.19 -18.91
C GLU A 470 -11.12 0.42 -20.17
N PRO A 471 -10.18 -0.15 -20.94
CA PRO A 471 -10.50 -1.14 -21.98
C PRO A 471 -11.27 -2.34 -21.41
N GLU A 472 -12.09 -2.98 -22.22
CA GLU A 472 -12.95 -4.09 -21.80
C GLU A 472 -12.17 -5.27 -21.21
N ASN A 473 -10.96 -5.54 -21.73
CA ASN A 473 -10.04 -6.57 -21.19
C ASN A 473 -9.27 -6.13 -19.94
N MET A 474 -9.49 -4.90 -19.43
CA MET A 474 -8.84 -4.31 -18.26
C MET A 474 -9.87 -3.85 -17.23
N GLY A 475 -9.41 -3.21 -16.16
CA GLY A 475 -10.29 -2.72 -15.09
C GLY A 475 -10.95 -3.84 -14.31
N ALA A 476 -12.17 -3.60 -13.82
CA ALA A 476 -12.90 -4.56 -13.00
C ALA A 476 -13.78 -5.53 -13.81
N TRP A 477 -14.10 -5.21 -15.06
CA TRP A 477 -15.02 -5.99 -15.88
C TRP A 477 -14.62 -7.49 -16.03
N PRO A 478 -13.36 -7.86 -16.32
CA PRO A 478 -12.99 -9.27 -16.46
C PRO A 478 -13.27 -10.10 -15.21
N TYR A 479 -13.12 -9.51 -14.04
CA TYR A 479 -13.45 -10.15 -12.77
C TYR A 479 -14.98 -10.27 -12.57
N ILE A 480 -15.71 -9.18 -12.80
CA ILE A 480 -17.17 -9.13 -12.63
C ILE A 480 -17.86 -10.11 -13.58
N SER A 481 -17.49 -10.11 -14.85
CA SER A 481 -18.07 -11.00 -15.85
C SER A 481 -17.87 -12.47 -15.53
N ARG A 482 -16.71 -12.82 -14.94
CA ARG A 482 -16.39 -14.20 -14.55
C ARG A 482 -17.12 -14.65 -13.29
N HIS A 483 -17.13 -13.82 -12.25
CA HIS A 483 -17.59 -14.21 -10.92
C HIS A 483 -19.07 -13.92 -10.68
N TYR A 484 -19.65 -12.97 -11.42
CA TYR A 484 -21.01 -12.45 -11.24
C TYR A 484 -21.79 -12.41 -12.56
N SER A 485 -21.55 -13.39 -13.45
CA SER A 485 -22.25 -13.51 -14.74
C SER A 485 -23.78 -13.59 -14.63
N HIS A 486 -24.30 -14.08 -13.49
CA HIS A 486 -25.72 -14.13 -13.20
C HIS A 486 -26.40 -12.75 -13.11
N LEU A 487 -25.64 -11.67 -12.91
CA LEU A 487 -26.16 -10.30 -12.93
C LEU A 487 -26.55 -9.84 -14.34
N ASN A 488 -26.10 -10.53 -15.38
CA ASN A 488 -26.39 -10.23 -16.78
C ASN A 488 -26.12 -8.76 -17.15
N LEU A 489 -24.97 -8.22 -16.74
CA LEU A 489 -24.56 -6.84 -17.01
C LEU A 489 -24.05 -6.69 -18.44
N GLU A 490 -24.50 -5.63 -19.13
CA GLU A 490 -23.95 -5.19 -20.42
C GLU A 490 -22.64 -4.45 -20.19
N PRO A 491 -21.49 -4.88 -20.75
CA PRO A 491 -20.25 -4.12 -20.64
C PRO A 491 -20.26 -2.90 -21.57
N ILE A 492 -20.01 -1.73 -21.01
CA ILE A 492 -19.76 -0.51 -21.79
C ILE A 492 -18.40 0.05 -21.38
N ALA A 493 -17.41 -0.18 -22.23
CA ALA A 493 -16.02 0.11 -21.99
C ALA A 493 -15.36 0.58 -23.29
N ARG A 494 -14.08 1.00 -23.22
CA ARG A 494 -13.24 1.14 -24.42
C ARG A 494 -13.01 -0.24 -25.05
N SER A 495 -12.80 -0.29 -26.35
CA SER A 495 -12.41 -1.53 -27.02
C SER A 495 -11.19 -2.15 -26.38
N GLU A 496 -11.10 -3.48 -26.39
CA GLU A 496 -9.92 -4.21 -25.94
C GLU A 496 -8.62 -3.63 -26.49
N SER A 497 -7.60 -3.62 -25.69
CA SER A 497 -6.31 -3.03 -26.04
C SER A 497 -5.18 -3.67 -25.23
N ALA A 498 -4.01 -3.84 -25.83
CA ALA A 498 -2.79 -4.23 -25.12
C ALA A 498 -2.18 -3.06 -24.34
N SER A 499 -2.45 -1.82 -24.74
CA SER A 499 -2.06 -0.59 -24.04
C SER A 499 -3.24 0.00 -23.28
N PRO A 500 -3.06 0.51 -22.05
CA PRO A 500 -4.17 1.07 -21.29
C PRO A 500 -4.78 2.30 -21.98
N ALA A 501 -3.97 3.20 -22.53
CA ALA A 501 -4.43 4.45 -23.12
C ALA A 501 -3.73 4.77 -24.45
N GLY A 502 -4.31 5.68 -25.22
CA GLY A 502 -3.68 6.26 -26.40
C GLY A 502 -2.87 7.52 -26.05
N GLY A 503 -1.93 7.89 -26.93
CA GLY A 503 -1.05 9.05 -26.75
C GLY A 503 -1.66 10.42 -27.09
N LEU A 504 -2.87 10.47 -27.69
CA LEU A 504 -3.49 11.70 -28.18
C LEU A 504 -4.78 12.02 -27.42
N MET A 505 -4.94 13.28 -27.01
CA MET A 505 -6.16 13.78 -26.34
C MET A 505 -7.40 13.62 -27.20
N GLU A 506 -7.33 13.87 -28.50
CA GLU A 506 -8.44 13.68 -29.43
C GLU A 506 -8.92 12.22 -29.45
N GLN A 507 -7.99 11.27 -29.48
CA GLN A 507 -8.31 9.84 -29.41
C GLN A 507 -8.96 9.46 -28.07
N HIS A 508 -8.47 10.04 -26.98
CA HIS A 508 -9.06 9.87 -25.65
C HIS A 508 -10.52 10.32 -25.65
N ASN A 509 -10.79 11.57 -26.09
CA ASN A 509 -12.14 12.14 -26.14
C ASN A 509 -13.08 11.32 -27.03
N ARG A 510 -12.61 10.89 -28.21
CA ARG A 510 -13.40 10.05 -29.11
C ARG A 510 -13.80 8.72 -28.48
N ARG A 511 -12.89 8.08 -27.73
CA ARG A 511 -13.16 6.82 -27.04
C ARG A 511 -14.13 7.01 -25.87
N LEU A 512 -13.99 8.09 -25.09
CA LEU A 512 -14.90 8.43 -24.00
C LEU A 512 -16.31 8.73 -24.53
N ASN A 513 -16.43 9.52 -25.61
CA ASN A 513 -17.72 9.80 -26.24
C ASN A 513 -18.43 8.53 -26.74
N LYS A 514 -17.71 7.52 -27.20
CA LYS A 514 -18.32 6.23 -27.56
C LYS A 514 -18.96 5.51 -26.36
N ILE A 515 -18.35 5.59 -25.17
CA ILE A 515 -18.96 5.05 -23.94
C ILE A 515 -20.26 5.78 -23.66
N VAL A 516 -20.21 7.11 -23.68
CA VAL A 516 -21.39 7.96 -23.47
C VAL A 516 -22.51 7.64 -24.47
N ASP A 517 -22.18 7.61 -25.77
CA ASP A 517 -23.17 7.32 -26.82
C ASP A 517 -23.86 5.96 -26.62
N ARG A 518 -23.12 4.93 -26.20
CA ARG A 518 -23.69 3.62 -25.91
C ARG A 518 -24.61 3.60 -24.69
N ILE A 519 -24.35 4.44 -23.70
CA ILE A 519 -25.20 4.53 -22.48
C ILE A 519 -26.46 5.34 -22.76
N PHE A 520 -26.31 6.52 -23.40
CA PHE A 520 -27.38 7.52 -23.47
C PHE A 520 -28.20 7.51 -24.78
N LYS A 521 -27.61 7.07 -25.92
CA LYS A 521 -28.26 7.14 -27.24
C LYS A 521 -28.86 5.80 -27.70
N ASN A 522 -28.45 4.67 -27.14
CA ASN A 522 -29.07 3.38 -27.46
C ASN A 522 -30.30 3.16 -26.58
N ASN A 523 -31.45 3.56 -27.08
CA ASN A 523 -32.79 3.13 -26.63
C ASN A 523 -33.36 2.15 -27.62
#